data_f1c8545838d2e0e18cc91f4a22b0fbf4
#
_entry.id   f1c8545838d2e0e18cc91f4a22b0fbf4
#
_cell.length_a   1.000
_cell.length_b   1.000
_cell.length_c   1.000
_cell.angle_alpha   90.00
_cell.angle_beta   90.00
_cell.angle_gamma   90.00
#
_symmetry.space_group_name_H-M   'P 1'
#
loop_
_entity.id
_entity.type
_entity.pdbx_description
1 polymer ?
#
loop_
_entity_poly.entity_id
_entity_poly.type
_entity_poly.pdbx_seq_one_letter_code
_entity_poly.pdbx_strand_id
1 'polypeptide(L)'
;MSKTIRVANGQGFWGDSIDAPYNLVKYGKIDYLTLDYLAEVTLSIMQRQKLKDPNKGYATDFIDLIERILIDIKEKNIKVITNAGGVNPEVCKDRILKVAKELNIDIKIAIIKGDDILSNIDSLLSKGCLLYTSDAADDVR
;
A
#
# COMPACT_ATOMS: atom_id res chain seq x y z
N MET A 1 -13.94 -21.05 22.00
CA MET A 1 -14.75 -19.89 21.55
C MET A 1 -14.14 -19.37 20.27
N SER A 2 -14.91 -19.25 19.19
CA SER A 2 -14.47 -18.65 17.93
C SER A 2 -14.31 -17.14 18.13
N LYS A 3 -13.13 -16.59 17.75
CA LYS A 3 -12.90 -15.14 17.79
C LYS A 3 -13.43 -14.53 16.50
N THR A 4 -14.43 -13.67 16.60
CA THR A 4 -14.90 -12.88 15.45
C THR A 4 -13.98 -11.71 15.24
N ILE A 5 -13.54 -11.49 13.99
CA ILE A 5 -12.79 -10.31 13.54
C ILE A 5 -13.63 -9.52 12.54
N ARG A 6 -13.47 -8.21 12.53
CA ARG A 6 -14.15 -7.28 11.60
C ARG A 6 -13.12 -6.63 10.70
N VAL A 7 -13.21 -6.94 9.43
CA VAL A 7 -12.36 -6.34 8.39
C VAL A 7 -13.20 -5.36 7.59
N ALA A 8 -12.72 -4.15 7.42
CA ALA A 8 -13.35 -3.15 6.57
C ALA A 8 -12.39 -2.72 5.46
N ASN A 9 -12.91 -2.59 4.24
CA ASN A 9 -12.19 -1.99 3.13
C ASN A 9 -12.57 -0.51 3.03
N GLY A 10 -11.59 0.37 3.10
CA GLY A 10 -11.80 1.81 3.11
C GLY A 10 -11.51 2.49 1.77
N GLN A 11 -10.85 1.79 0.84
CA GLN A 11 -10.42 2.38 -0.42
C GLN A 11 -10.22 1.29 -1.47
N GLY A 12 -10.64 1.54 -2.71
CA GLY A 12 -10.60 0.58 -3.80
C GLY A 12 -9.63 0.94 -4.92
N PHE A 13 -9.08 2.17 -4.97
CA PHE A 13 -8.11 2.62 -5.96
C PHE A 13 -7.38 3.88 -5.50
N TRP A 14 -6.23 4.18 -6.09
CA TRP A 14 -5.49 5.41 -5.83
C TRP A 14 -6.25 6.64 -6.35
N GLY A 15 -6.56 7.56 -5.43
CA GLY A 15 -7.39 8.74 -5.69
C GLY A 15 -8.86 8.58 -5.26
N ASP A 16 -9.21 7.46 -4.62
CA ASP A 16 -10.49 7.32 -3.93
C ASP A 16 -10.56 8.25 -2.70
N SER A 17 -11.77 8.47 -2.19
CA SER A 17 -11.98 9.39 -1.07
C SER A 17 -11.27 8.93 0.20
N ILE A 18 -10.37 9.76 0.73
CA ILE A 18 -9.71 9.54 2.03
C ILE A 18 -10.67 9.70 3.22
N ASP A 19 -11.88 10.21 3.01
CA ASP A 19 -12.88 10.35 4.09
C ASP A 19 -13.56 9.01 4.41
N ALA A 20 -13.63 8.09 3.45
CA ALA A 20 -14.20 6.77 3.70
C ALA A 20 -13.40 5.98 4.75
N PRO A 21 -12.07 5.77 4.60
CA PRO A 21 -11.27 5.11 5.62
C PRO A 21 -11.19 5.90 6.93
N TYR A 22 -11.16 7.24 6.87
CA TYR A 22 -11.25 8.07 8.06
C TYR A 22 -12.51 7.78 8.87
N ASN A 23 -13.69 7.75 8.23
CA ASN A 23 -14.96 7.49 8.89
C ASN A 23 -15.04 6.06 9.43
N LEU A 24 -14.49 5.07 8.72
CA LEU A 24 -14.40 3.69 9.22
C LEU A 24 -13.58 3.60 10.51
N VAL A 25 -12.45 4.28 10.57
CA VAL A 25 -11.60 4.32 11.76
C VAL A 25 -12.28 5.10 12.88
N LYS A 26 -12.91 6.23 12.57
CA LYS A 26 -13.49 7.13 13.58
C LYS A 26 -14.75 6.55 14.21
N TYR A 27 -15.65 6.01 13.40
CA TYR A 27 -16.99 5.62 13.82
C TYR A 27 -17.28 4.12 13.70
N GLY A 28 -16.47 3.39 12.93
CA GLY A 28 -16.64 1.95 12.76
C GLY A 28 -16.15 1.13 13.95
N LYS A 29 -16.71 -0.06 14.08
CA LYS A 29 -16.24 -1.10 15.02
C LYS A 29 -15.45 -2.13 14.23
N ILE A 30 -14.18 -1.81 13.89
CA ILE A 30 -13.32 -2.61 13.03
C ILE A 30 -12.05 -3.03 13.77
N ASP A 31 -11.53 -4.20 13.42
CA ASP A 31 -10.26 -4.72 13.93
C ASP A 31 -9.14 -4.52 12.87
N TYR A 32 -9.52 -4.54 11.58
CA TYR A 32 -8.61 -4.37 10.45
C TYR A 32 -9.21 -3.40 9.45
N LEU A 33 -8.36 -2.51 8.94
CA LEU A 33 -8.63 -1.63 7.81
C LEU A 33 -7.78 -2.07 6.63
N THR A 34 -8.40 -2.39 5.50
CA THR A 34 -7.70 -2.65 4.24
C THR A 34 -7.87 -1.47 3.29
N LEU A 35 -6.82 -1.16 2.54
CA LEU A 35 -6.79 -0.07 1.58
C LEU A 35 -6.07 -0.55 0.32
N ASP A 36 -6.72 -0.43 -0.83
CA ASP A 36 -6.17 -0.79 -2.12
C ASP A 36 -5.87 0.47 -2.95
N TYR A 37 -4.64 0.57 -3.43
CA TYR A 37 -4.13 1.70 -4.21
C TYR A 37 -3.64 1.29 -5.60
N LEU A 38 -3.46 -0.03 -5.85
CA LEU A 38 -2.67 -0.45 -6.99
C LEU A 38 -3.50 -1.04 -8.12
N ALA A 39 -3.08 -0.66 -9.32
CA ALA A 39 -3.40 -1.26 -10.59
C ALA A 39 -2.15 -1.11 -11.48
N GLU A 40 -2.12 -1.73 -12.67
CA GLU A 40 -0.99 -1.64 -13.61
C GLU A 40 -0.66 -0.19 -13.95
N VAL A 41 -1.68 0.65 -14.18
CA VAL A 41 -1.50 2.07 -14.49
C VAL A 41 -0.88 2.81 -13.31
N THR A 42 -1.35 2.60 -12.09
CA THR A 42 -0.83 3.26 -10.91
C THR A 42 0.59 2.82 -10.58
N LEU A 43 0.91 1.53 -10.73
CA LEU A 43 2.28 1.01 -10.60
C LEU A 43 3.23 1.66 -11.61
N SER A 44 2.81 1.80 -12.88
CA SER A 44 3.63 2.45 -13.91
C SER A 44 3.87 3.93 -13.62
N ILE A 45 2.88 4.64 -13.08
CA ILE A 45 3.02 6.03 -12.64
C ILE A 45 4.01 6.13 -11.48
N MET A 46 3.86 5.28 -10.47
CA MET A 46 4.74 5.24 -9.30
C MET A 46 6.18 4.91 -9.69
N GLN A 47 6.39 3.98 -10.64
CA GLN A 47 7.70 3.65 -11.17
C GLN A 47 8.35 4.85 -11.88
N ARG A 48 7.60 5.58 -12.70
CA ARG A 48 8.08 6.82 -13.35
C ARG A 48 8.41 7.90 -12.33
N GLN A 49 7.65 8.01 -11.25
CA GLN A 49 7.92 8.94 -10.17
C GLN A 49 9.23 8.58 -9.46
N LYS A 50 9.44 7.30 -9.11
CA LYS A 50 10.66 6.80 -8.46
C LYS A 50 11.91 7.01 -9.31
N LEU A 51 11.81 6.82 -10.64
CA LEU A 51 12.92 7.07 -11.57
C LEU A 51 13.33 8.55 -11.62
N LYS A 52 12.39 9.48 -11.42
CA LYS A 52 12.66 10.92 -11.39
C LYS A 52 13.12 11.41 -10.02
N ASP A 53 12.58 10.82 -8.96
CA ASP A 53 12.86 11.16 -7.57
C ASP A 53 12.84 9.88 -6.72
N PRO A 54 14.00 9.42 -6.23
CA PRO A 54 14.10 8.20 -5.41
C PRO A 54 13.25 8.25 -4.13
N ASN A 55 12.79 9.42 -3.70
CA ASN A 55 11.92 9.60 -2.54
C ASN A 55 10.42 9.49 -2.88
N LYS A 56 10.08 9.11 -4.11
CA LYS A 56 8.71 8.90 -4.58
C LYS A 56 8.48 7.45 -5.00
N GLY A 57 7.30 7.14 -5.54
CA GLY A 57 6.94 5.80 -6.00
C GLY A 57 6.03 5.05 -5.01
N TYR A 58 5.28 5.78 -4.22
CA TYR A 58 4.23 5.30 -3.33
C TYR A 58 3.04 6.26 -3.36
N ALA A 59 1.89 5.85 -2.82
CA ALA A 59 0.69 6.70 -2.73
C ALA A 59 0.89 7.78 -1.66
N THR A 60 1.07 9.02 -2.07
CA THR A 60 1.36 10.14 -1.15
C THR A 60 0.18 10.52 -0.28
N ASP A 61 -1.04 10.43 -0.81
CA ASP A 61 -2.30 10.66 -0.10
C ASP A 61 -2.53 9.66 1.06
N PHE A 62 -1.89 8.48 1.00
CA PHE A 62 -1.88 7.56 2.13
C PHE A 62 -1.17 8.15 3.36
N ILE A 63 -0.14 8.97 3.17
CA ILE A 63 0.53 9.65 4.28
C ILE A 63 -0.42 10.66 4.93
N ASP A 64 -1.15 11.42 4.10
CA ASP A 64 -2.13 12.41 4.58
C ASP A 64 -3.28 11.71 5.35
N LEU A 65 -3.71 10.54 4.89
CA LEU A 65 -4.67 9.72 5.62
C LEU A 65 -4.11 9.25 6.97
N ILE A 66 -2.89 8.71 6.98
CA ILE A 66 -2.24 8.22 8.21
C ILE A 66 -2.12 9.33 9.24
N GLU A 67 -1.74 10.54 8.84
CA GLU A 67 -1.66 11.70 9.74
C GLU A 67 -3.01 11.96 10.44
N ARG A 68 -4.12 11.79 9.71
CA ARG A 68 -5.48 12.01 10.25
C ARG A 68 -5.97 10.90 11.19
N ILE A 69 -5.54 9.65 10.99
CA ILE A 69 -6.14 8.49 11.67
C ILE A 69 -5.20 7.76 12.64
N LEU A 70 -3.92 8.13 12.71
CA LEU A 70 -2.91 7.36 13.44
C LEU A 70 -3.19 7.26 14.94
N ILE A 71 -3.70 8.33 15.56
CA ILE A 71 -4.09 8.36 16.96
C ILE A 71 -5.21 7.34 17.21
N ASP A 72 -6.28 7.42 16.43
CA ASP A 72 -7.43 6.51 16.55
C ASP A 72 -7.05 5.05 16.29
N ILE A 73 -6.18 4.78 15.30
CA ILE A 73 -5.65 3.44 15.01
C ILE A 73 -4.93 2.87 16.23
N LYS A 74 -4.07 3.69 16.86
CA LYS A 74 -3.32 3.26 18.04
C LYS A 74 -4.23 3.01 19.22
N GLU A 75 -5.13 3.93 19.53
CA GLU A 75 -6.06 3.84 20.65
C GLU A 75 -7.02 2.66 20.53
N LYS A 76 -7.56 2.42 19.32
CA LYS A 76 -8.52 1.36 19.04
C LYS A 76 -7.85 0.03 18.68
N ASN A 77 -6.52 -0.02 18.63
CA ASN A 77 -5.74 -1.20 18.22
C ASN A 77 -6.16 -1.76 16.83
N ILE A 78 -6.49 -0.86 15.90
CA ILE A 78 -6.83 -1.23 14.53
C ILE A 78 -5.54 -1.52 13.75
N LYS A 79 -5.53 -2.59 12.96
CA LYS A 79 -4.42 -2.93 12.07
C LYS A 79 -4.74 -2.48 10.66
N VAL A 80 -3.81 -1.74 10.04
CA VAL A 80 -3.92 -1.31 8.65
C VAL A 80 -3.10 -2.23 7.76
N ILE A 81 -3.72 -2.70 6.67
CA ILE A 81 -3.09 -3.52 5.64
C ILE A 81 -3.30 -2.81 4.31
N THR A 82 -2.23 -2.51 3.61
CA THR A 82 -2.30 -1.73 2.37
C THR A 82 -1.16 -2.05 1.42
N ASN A 83 -1.38 -1.82 0.15
CA ASN A 83 -0.37 -1.82 -0.92
C ASN A 83 0.06 -0.40 -1.32
N ALA A 84 -0.29 0.63 -0.52
CA ALA A 84 0.06 2.04 -0.77
C ALA A 84 1.56 2.31 -0.91
N GLY A 85 2.42 1.40 -0.43
CA GLY A 85 3.87 1.47 -0.60
C GLY A 85 4.31 1.42 -2.06
N GLY A 86 3.47 0.92 -2.96
CA GLY A 86 3.74 0.89 -4.39
C GLY A 86 5.06 0.21 -4.72
N VAL A 87 5.90 0.90 -5.50
CA VAL A 87 7.24 0.43 -5.89
C VAL A 87 8.36 0.92 -4.94
N ASN A 88 7.99 1.60 -3.85
CA ASN A 88 8.95 2.17 -2.88
C ASN A 88 8.44 2.08 -1.43
N PRO A 89 8.14 0.87 -0.94
CA PRO A 89 7.53 0.68 0.38
C PRO A 89 8.44 1.13 1.53
N GLU A 90 9.76 1.11 1.36
CA GLU A 90 10.69 1.59 2.37
C GLU A 90 10.54 3.08 2.63
N VAL A 91 10.52 3.87 1.57
CA VAL A 91 10.35 5.33 1.70
C VAL A 91 8.96 5.65 2.25
N CYS A 92 7.92 4.94 1.82
CA CYS A 92 6.58 5.06 2.39
C CYS A 92 6.60 4.82 3.91
N LYS A 93 7.20 3.70 4.35
CA LYS A 93 7.39 3.39 5.78
C LYS A 93 8.09 4.52 6.52
N ASP A 94 9.20 5.03 5.97
CA ASP A 94 9.99 6.07 6.65
C ASP A 94 9.19 7.38 6.78
N ARG A 95 8.34 7.69 5.80
CA ARG A 95 7.41 8.83 5.89
C ARG A 95 6.37 8.64 6.98
N ILE A 96 5.79 7.43 7.10
CA ILE A 96 4.83 7.10 8.17
C ILE A 96 5.50 7.19 9.54
N LEU A 97 6.73 6.66 9.67
CA LEU A 97 7.48 6.75 10.93
C LEU A 97 7.79 8.20 11.32
N LYS A 98 8.01 9.07 10.33
CA LYS A 98 8.19 10.51 10.58
C LYS A 98 6.90 11.12 11.15
N VAL A 99 5.75 10.86 10.55
CA VAL A 99 4.44 11.31 11.07
C VAL A 99 4.21 10.77 12.49
N ALA A 100 4.48 9.49 12.72
CA ALA A 100 4.33 8.89 14.05
C ALA A 100 5.21 9.58 15.11
N LYS A 101 6.45 9.92 14.74
CA LYS A 101 7.37 10.66 15.61
C LYS A 101 6.87 12.07 15.91
N GLU A 102 6.35 12.77 14.91
CA GLU A 102 5.79 14.14 15.08
C GLU A 102 4.56 14.12 16.00
N LEU A 103 3.76 13.06 15.94
CA LEU A 103 2.62 12.84 16.83
C LEU A 103 2.98 12.18 18.18
N ASN A 104 4.26 11.86 18.41
CA ASN A 104 4.75 11.15 19.58
C ASN A 104 4.06 9.80 19.82
N ILE A 105 3.82 9.04 18.74
CA ILE A 105 3.17 7.74 18.75
C ILE A 105 4.16 6.64 18.35
N ASP A 106 4.29 5.62 19.20
CA ASP A 106 5.05 4.42 18.87
C ASP A 106 4.18 3.42 18.08
N ILE A 107 4.65 3.06 16.87
CA ILE A 107 4.00 2.09 15.97
C ILE A 107 4.99 1.07 15.43
N LYS A 108 4.46 -0.06 15.00
CA LYS A 108 5.21 -1.11 14.30
C LYS A 108 4.72 -1.20 12.86
N ILE A 109 5.65 -1.14 11.91
CA ILE A 109 5.35 -1.28 10.49
C ILE A 109 6.13 -2.49 9.96
N ALA A 110 5.44 -3.37 9.24
CA ALA A 110 6.05 -4.44 8.48
C ALA A 110 5.94 -4.14 6.98
N ILE A 111 6.98 -4.47 6.23
CA ILE A 111 6.98 -4.44 4.77
C ILE A 111 7.05 -5.88 4.27
N ILE A 112 6.20 -6.20 3.29
CA ILE A 112 6.25 -7.47 2.56
C ILE A 112 6.83 -7.15 1.18
N LYS A 113 7.85 -7.90 0.78
CA LYS A 113 8.56 -7.77 -0.50
C LYS A 113 8.58 -9.10 -1.22
N GLY A 114 8.84 -9.08 -2.52
CA GLY A 114 9.06 -10.27 -3.33
C GLY A 114 8.34 -10.24 -4.67
N ASP A 115 7.62 -9.19 -4.94
CA ASP A 115 6.90 -8.92 -6.20
C ASP A 115 7.76 -8.22 -7.25
N ASP A 116 8.79 -7.46 -6.85
CA ASP A 116 9.74 -6.85 -7.79
C ASP A 116 10.80 -7.87 -8.22
N ILE A 117 10.62 -8.43 -9.41
CA ILE A 117 11.53 -9.41 -10.01
C ILE A 117 12.45 -8.81 -11.10
N LEU A 118 12.39 -7.50 -11.32
CA LEU A 118 13.09 -6.86 -12.45
C LEU A 118 14.60 -7.14 -12.45
N SER A 119 15.24 -7.16 -11.29
CA SER A 119 16.67 -7.47 -11.16
C SER A 119 17.03 -8.92 -11.50
N ASN A 120 16.06 -9.82 -11.52
CA ASN A 120 16.26 -11.25 -11.75
C ASN A 120 15.68 -11.72 -13.11
N ILE A 121 15.13 -10.81 -13.91
CA ILE A 121 14.36 -11.17 -15.11
C ILE A 121 15.20 -11.96 -16.13
N ASP A 122 16.43 -11.54 -16.38
CA ASP A 122 17.32 -12.22 -17.33
C ASP A 122 17.66 -13.65 -16.87
N SER A 123 17.88 -13.83 -15.57
CA SER A 123 18.12 -15.15 -14.98
C SER A 123 16.89 -16.05 -15.05
N LEU A 124 15.69 -15.49 -14.88
CA LEU A 124 14.44 -16.23 -14.99
C LEU A 124 14.17 -16.65 -16.43
N LEU A 125 14.38 -15.76 -17.40
CA LEU A 125 14.21 -16.05 -18.82
C LEU A 125 15.22 -17.12 -19.29
N SER A 126 16.49 -17.05 -18.87
CA SER A 126 17.50 -18.05 -19.23
C SER A 126 17.21 -19.46 -18.69
N LYS A 127 16.41 -19.55 -17.62
CA LYS A 127 15.93 -20.82 -17.03
C LYS A 127 14.63 -21.34 -17.67
N GLY A 128 14.18 -20.71 -18.75
CA GLY A 128 12.94 -21.08 -19.44
C GLY A 128 11.67 -20.65 -18.71
N CYS A 129 11.76 -19.71 -17.78
CA CYS A 129 10.59 -19.11 -17.17
C CYS A 129 9.91 -18.23 -18.22
N LEU A 130 8.73 -18.66 -18.68
CA LEU A 130 7.92 -17.87 -19.60
C LEU A 130 7.17 -16.83 -18.79
N LEU A 131 7.48 -15.56 -19.04
CA LEU A 131 6.60 -14.48 -18.66
C LEU A 131 5.42 -14.50 -19.63
N TYR A 132 4.30 -15.10 -19.26
CA TYR A 132 3.03 -14.91 -19.94
C TYR A 132 2.51 -13.51 -19.62
N THR A 133 3.22 -12.53 -20.14
CA THR A 133 2.85 -11.12 -20.05
C THR A 133 2.12 -10.67 -21.30
N SER A 134 1.54 -11.61 -22.04
CA SER A 134 0.57 -11.16 -22.99
C SER A 134 -0.57 -10.56 -22.21
N ASP A 135 -0.69 -9.25 -22.28
CA ASP A 135 -1.94 -8.57 -22.05
C ASP A 135 -3.02 -9.38 -22.78
N ALA A 136 -4.12 -9.68 -22.08
CA ALA A 136 -5.25 -10.38 -22.70
C ALA A 136 -5.72 -9.72 -24.02
N ALA A 137 -5.35 -8.47 -24.28
CA ALA A 137 -5.52 -7.78 -25.56
C ALA A 137 -4.58 -8.26 -26.66
N ASP A 138 -3.44 -8.87 -26.36
CA ASP A 138 -2.50 -9.42 -27.36
C ASP A 138 -2.87 -10.83 -27.79
N ASP A 139 -3.70 -11.54 -27.04
CA ASP A 139 -4.20 -12.88 -27.37
C ASP A 139 -5.36 -12.89 -28.42
N VAL A 140 -5.75 -11.71 -28.92
CA VAL A 140 -6.83 -11.53 -29.90
C VAL A 140 -6.25 -11.29 -31.32
N ARG A 141 -5.15 -11.95 -31.68
CA ARG A 141 -4.62 -11.96 -33.04
C ARG A 141 -4.89 -13.27 -33.74
#